data_f2024a9fed1993a29ce4f1a0e8e6adbd
#
_entry.id   f2024a9fed1993a29ce4f1a0e8e6adbd
#
_cell.length_a   1.000
_cell.length_b   1.000
_cell.length_c   1.000
_cell.angle_alpha   90.00
_cell.angle_beta   90.00
_cell.angle_gamma   90.00
#
_symmetry.space_group_name_H-M   'P 1'
#
loop_
_entity.id
_entity.type
_entity.pdbx_description
1 polymer ?
#
loop_
_entity_poly.entity_id
_entity_poly.type
_entity_poly.pdbx_seq_one_letter_code
_entity_poly.pdbx_strand_id
1 'polypeptide(L)'
;VINMDFIAGLPEQTQADMQENMEIVCQLHPENVTIHTLALKKRAPLFHHPLRQQIPPAREVSSMLQSCEDVLKDHGYIPYYMYRQKYMAGSFANVGYAQRGTISRYNIQMMEERQTILSAGPGSTTKFLSRDGHSLKKIYMPKDPEAYVQALSERIRQRRHLCAMIYGGDDT
;
A
#
# COMPACT_ATOMS: atom_id res chain seq x y z
N VAL A 1 4.43 -14.46 9.96
CA VAL A 1 5.05 -13.56 8.97
C VAL A 1 4.95 -12.14 9.49
N ILE A 2 6.10 -11.50 9.66
CA ILE A 2 6.21 -10.10 10.09
C ILE A 2 6.56 -9.27 8.84
N ASN A 3 5.85 -8.15 8.65
CA ASN A 3 6.21 -7.13 7.67
C ASN A 3 6.60 -5.85 8.41
N MET A 4 7.72 -5.26 8.03
CA MET A 4 8.18 -3.96 8.54
C MET A 4 8.06 -2.91 7.44
N ASP A 5 7.39 -1.79 7.75
CA ASP A 5 7.19 -0.69 6.80
C ASP A 5 8.11 0.48 7.14
N PHE A 6 8.79 1.01 6.12
CA PHE A 6 9.66 2.19 6.21
C PHE A 6 9.20 3.27 5.23
N ILE A 7 9.49 4.52 5.55
CA ILE A 7 9.20 5.66 4.68
C ILE A 7 10.50 6.39 4.37
N ALA A 8 10.87 6.46 3.10
CA ALA A 8 11.96 7.30 2.61
C ALA A 8 11.44 8.71 2.26
N GLY A 9 12.24 9.72 2.59
CA GLY A 9 11.94 11.12 2.31
C GLY A 9 11.18 11.86 3.41
N LEU A 10 11.27 11.42 4.65
CA LEU A 10 10.78 12.18 5.80
C LEU A 10 11.60 13.47 5.98
N PRO A 11 11.03 14.54 6.61
CA PRO A 11 11.79 15.74 6.93
C PRO A 11 13.09 15.40 7.68
N GLU A 12 14.19 16.04 7.31
CA GLU A 12 15.54 15.88 7.87
C GLU A 12 16.18 14.48 7.69
N GLN A 13 15.46 13.54 7.10
CA GLN A 13 15.96 12.18 6.89
C GLN A 13 17.11 12.17 5.88
N THR A 14 18.17 11.43 6.21
CA THR A 14 19.36 11.25 5.38
C THR A 14 19.45 9.83 4.81
N GLN A 15 20.35 9.65 3.84
CA GLN A 15 20.67 8.31 3.32
C GLN A 15 21.29 7.43 4.42
N ALA A 16 22.10 8.00 5.32
CA ALA A 16 22.71 7.28 6.44
C ALA A 16 21.66 6.71 7.39
N ASP A 17 20.60 7.49 7.70
CA ASP A 17 19.49 7.01 8.55
C ASP A 17 18.78 5.80 7.93
N MET A 18 18.56 5.83 6.60
CA MET A 18 17.92 4.69 5.91
C MET A 18 18.86 3.49 5.86
N GLN A 19 20.15 3.68 5.69
CA GLN A 19 21.11 2.60 5.71
C GLN A 19 21.19 1.94 7.09
N GLU A 20 21.29 2.71 8.16
CA GLU A 20 21.28 2.19 9.54
C GLU A 20 19.99 1.39 9.81
N ASN A 21 18.83 1.91 9.39
CA ASN A 21 17.55 1.18 9.48
C ASN A 21 17.60 -0.17 8.76
N MET A 22 18.19 -0.24 7.56
CA MET A 22 18.29 -1.50 6.82
C MET A 22 19.28 -2.48 7.48
N GLU A 23 20.34 -2.01 8.06
CA GLU A 23 21.27 -2.85 8.84
C GLU A 23 20.55 -3.50 10.04
N ILE A 24 19.74 -2.71 10.77
CA ILE A 24 18.91 -3.24 11.87
C ILE A 24 17.87 -4.24 11.34
N VAL A 25 17.19 -3.94 10.23
CA VAL A 25 16.24 -4.85 9.59
C VAL A 25 16.90 -6.18 9.24
N CYS A 26 18.11 -6.13 8.68
CA CYS A 26 18.86 -7.35 8.34
C CYS A 26 19.25 -8.18 9.56
N GLN A 27 19.47 -7.54 10.71
CA GLN A 27 19.72 -8.26 12.00
C GLN A 27 18.43 -8.88 12.55
N LEU A 28 17.30 -8.21 12.42
CA LEU A 28 15.99 -8.69 12.90
C LEU A 28 15.38 -9.77 12.01
N HIS A 29 15.80 -9.87 10.74
CA HIS A 29 15.33 -10.85 9.76
C HIS A 29 13.81 -10.96 9.63
N PRO A 30 13.04 -9.86 9.47
CA PRO A 30 11.61 -9.98 9.20
C PRO A 30 11.38 -10.68 7.86
N GLU A 31 10.29 -11.40 7.72
CA GLU A 31 9.99 -12.11 6.46
C GLU A 31 9.66 -11.16 5.31
N ASN A 32 9.10 -9.98 5.61
CA ASN A 32 8.74 -8.96 4.62
C ASN A 32 9.19 -7.58 5.07
N VAL A 33 9.58 -6.76 4.10
CA VAL A 33 9.92 -5.34 4.28
C VAL A 33 9.27 -4.53 3.18
N THR A 34 8.62 -3.41 3.52
CA THR A 34 8.08 -2.49 2.52
C THR A 34 8.75 -1.13 2.65
N ILE A 35 9.34 -0.65 1.57
CA ILE A 35 9.90 0.68 1.49
C ILE A 35 8.91 1.60 0.76
N HIS A 36 8.37 2.54 1.50
CA HIS A 36 7.47 3.57 0.99
C HIS A 36 8.26 4.84 0.66
N THR A 37 7.76 5.61 -0.29
CA THR A 37 8.21 6.99 -0.49
C THR A 37 7.17 7.95 0.08
N LEU A 38 7.60 8.99 0.77
CA LEU A 38 6.71 9.99 1.34
C LEU A 38 5.78 10.58 0.26
N ALA A 39 4.48 10.42 0.47
CA ALA A 39 3.44 11.01 -0.38
C ALA A 39 2.78 12.18 0.35
N LEU A 40 3.17 13.40 0.01
CA LEU A 40 2.70 14.61 0.69
C LEU A 40 1.32 15.05 0.16
N LYS A 41 0.26 14.62 0.82
CA LYS A 41 -1.13 14.96 0.47
C LYS A 41 -1.51 16.34 1.00
N LYS A 42 -2.23 17.15 0.20
CA LYS A 42 -2.67 18.51 0.56
C LYS A 42 -3.44 18.62 1.89
N ARG A 43 -4.13 17.54 2.31
CA ARG A 43 -4.90 17.49 3.56
C ARG A 43 -4.11 16.93 4.75
N ALA A 44 -2.85 16.51 4.54
CA ALA A 44 -2.01 16.04 5.64
C ALA A 44 -1.47 17.22 6.45
N PRO A 45 -1.41 17.13 7.79
CA PRO A 45 -0.86 18.21 8.62
C PRO A 45 0.54 18.65 8.19
N LEU A 46 1.39 17.71 7.81
CA LEU A 46 2.75 17.98 7.34
C LEU A 46 2.78 18.90 6.10
N PHE A 47 1.74 18.89 5.25
CA PHE A 47 1.69 19.76 4.07
C PHE A 47 1.73 21.26 4.43
N HIS A 48 1.18 21.62 5.58
CA HIS A 48 1.11 22.99 6.10
C HIS A 48 2.13 23.27 7.20
N HIS A 49 2.94 22.26 7.58
CA HIS A 49 3.90 22.38 8.67
C HIS A 49 5.26 22.92 8.16
N PRO A 50 5.98 23.74 8.93
CA PRO A 50 7.32 24.24 8.56
C PRO A 50 8.32 23.13 8.18
N LEU A 51 8.26 21.97 8.81
CA LEU A 51 9.08 20.80 8.48
C LEU A 51 8.97 20.34 7.03
N ARG A 52 7.93 20.75 6.30
CA ARG A 52 7.83 20.47 4.87
C ARG A 52 9.05 20.98 4.08
N GLN A 53 9.65 22.09 4.52
CA GLN A 53 10.83 22.67 3.85
C GLN A 53 12.09 21.83 4.05
N GLN A 54 12.08 20.91 5.01
CA GLN A 54 13.18 20.01 5.34
C GLN A 54 13.04 18.62 4.70
N ILE A 55 12.01 18.44 3.84
CA ILE A 55 11.86 17.22 3.04
C ILE A 55 13.02 17.15 2.03
N PRO A 56 13.80 16.05 2.01
CA PRO A 56 14.92 15.92 1.10
C PRO A 56 14.49 15.98 -0.36
N PRO A 57 15.34 16.53 -1.24
CA PRO A 57 15.02 16.60 -2.67
C PRO A 57 14.97 15.21 -3.30
N ALA A 58 14.27 15.08 -4.43
CA ALA A 58 14.05 13.81 -5.12
C ALA A 58 15.34 13.00 -5.38
N ARG A 59 16.46 13.67 -5.64
CA ARG A 59 17.76 13.02 -5.83
C ARG A 59 18.22 12.27 -4.57
N GLU A 60 18.10 12.86 -3.41
CA GLU A 60 18.47 12.24 -2.13
C GLU A 60 17.52 11.09 -1.79
N VAL A 61 16.21 11.27 -2.01
CA VAL A 61 15.23 10.18 -1.86
C VAL A 61 15.55 9.00 -2.79
N SER A 62 15.98 9.27 -4.02
CA SER A 62 16.44 8.23 -4.95
C SER A 62 17.64 7.45 -4.41
N SER A 63 18.61 8.16 -3.83
CA SER A 63 19.80 7.53 -3.21
C SER A 63 19.42 6.68 -2.00
N MET A 64 18.48 7.16 -1.16
CA MET A 64 17.93 6.38 -0.04
C MET A 64 17.30 5.06 -0.51
N LEU A 65 16.42 5.14 -1.52
CA LEU A 65 15.73 3.98 -2.07
C LEU A 65 16.70 2.97 -2.67
N GLN A 66 17.70 3.45 -3.42
CA GLN A 66 18.72 2.58 -4.01
C GLN A 66 19.54 1.88 -2.92
N SER A 67 19.99 2.61 -1.91
CA SER A 67 20.74 2.04 -0.78
C SER A 67 19.92 0.97 -0.04
N CYS A 68 18.62 1.19 0.19
CA CYS A 68 17.75 0.19 0.79
C CYS A 68 17.63 -1.06 -0.09
N GLU A 69 17.45 -0.88 -1.38
CA GLU A 69 17.33 -2.00 -2.34
C GLU A 69 18.60 -2.85 -2.35
N ASP A 70 19.77 -2.21 -2.41
CA ASP A 70 21.07 -2.89 -2.45
C ASP A 70 21.28 -3.72 -1.17
N VAL A 71 21.09 -3.13 0.01
CA VAL A 71 21.22 -3.84 1.29
C VAL A 71 20.25 -5.01 1.40
N LEU A 72 18.98 -4.82 1.04
CA LEU A 72 17.97 -5.88 1.11
C LEU A 72 18.27 -7.02 0.15
N LYS A 73 18.72 -6.73 -1.08
CA LYS A 73 19.12 -7.75 -2.07
C LYS A 73 20.33 -8.55 -1.60
N ASP A 74 21.35 -7.89 -1.04
CA ASP A 74 22.55 -8.54 -0.51
C ASP A 74 22.22 -9.51 0.64
N HIS A 75 21.12 -9.27 1.37
CA HIS A 75 20.60 -10.13 2.44
C HIS A 75 19.51 -11.11 1.97
N GLY A 76 19.36 -11.29 0.65
CA GLY A 76 18.50 -12.33 0.09
C GLY A 76 17.03 -11.98 -0.04
N TYR A 77 16.65 -10.73 0.23
CA TYR A 77 15.29 -10.27 -0.03
C TYR A 77 15.07 -10.04 -1.54
N ILE A 78 13.91 -10.42 -2.03
CA ILE A 78 13.49 -10.21 -3.42
C ILE A 78 12.34 -9.22 -3.49
N PRO A 79 12.34 -8.25 -4.43
CA PRO A 79 11.17 -7.41 -4.66
C PRO A 79 10.06 -8.28 -5.24
N TYR A 80 8.81 -8.14 -4.72
CA TYR A 80 7.70 -8.98 -5.17
C TYR A 80 6.45 -8.21 -5.54
N TYR A 81 6.31 -6.96 -5.12
CA TYR A 81 5.28 -6.05 -5.60
C TYR A 81 5.74 -4.60 -5.56
N MET A 82 5.14 -3.77 -6.40
CA MET A 82 5.34 -2.34 -6.38
C MET A 82 4.03 -1.61 -6.67
N TYR A 83 3.88 -0.41 -6.11
CA TYR A 83 2.78 0.48 -6.49
C TYR A 83 3.17 1.94 -6.34
N ARG A 84 2.49 2.81 -7.12
CA ARG A 84 2.69 4.25 -7.07
C ARG A 84 1.46 4.95 -6.53
N GLN A 85 1.67 5.91 -5.64
CA GLN A 85 0.62 6.82 -5.20
C GLN A 85 0.76 8.16 -5.93
N LYS A 86 -0.36 8.89 -6.06
CA LYS A 86 -0.31 10.29 -6.50
C LYS A 86 0.42 11.14 -5.45
N TYR A 87 1.15 12.17 -5.91
CA TYR A 87 1.87 13.13 -5.06
C TYR A 87 3.09 12.59 -4.31
N MET A 88 3.70 11.54 -4.80
CA MET A 88 4.99 11.08 -4.28
C MET A 88 6.13 11.96 -4.79
N ALA A 89 7.11 12.25 -3.94
CA ALA A 89 8.34 12.91 -4.35
C ALA A 89 9.02 12.09 -5.47
N GLY A 90 9.43 12.75 -6.57
CA GLY A 90 10.14 12.11 -7.67
C GLY A 90 9.37 11.03 -8.44
N SER A 91 8.05 10.85 -8.20
CA SER A 91 7.23 9.78 -8.81
C SER A 91 7.76 8.36 -8.56
N PHE A 92 8.50 8.15 -7.47
CA PHE A 92 9.02 6.84 -7.08
C PHE A 92 7.90 5.86 -6.71
N ALA A 93 8.22 4.57 -6.77
CA ALA A 93 7.29 3.52 -6.35
C ALA A 93 7.55 3.12 -4.89
N ASN A 94 6.49 2.64 -4.22
CA ASN A 94 6.63 1.86 -3.01
C ASN A 94 6.93 0.41 -3.43
N VAL A 95 7.90 -0.23 -2.80
CA VAL A 95 8.33 -1.58 -3.16
C VAL A 95 8.28 -2.47 -1.93
N GLY A 96 7.64 -3.62 -2.07
CA GLY A 96 7.64 -4.68 -1.07
C GLY A 96 8.70 -5.74 -1.41
N TYR A 97 9.49 -6.09 -0.42
CA TYR A 97 10.54 -7.11 -0.46
C TYR A 97 10.15 -8.26 0.45
N ALA A 98 10.53 -9.48 0.09
CA ALA A 98 10.27 -10.67 0.89
C ALA A 98 11.46 -11.63 0.84
N GLN A 99 11.64 -12.40 1.90
CA GLN A 99 12.47 -13.59 1.87
C GLN A 99 11.82 -14.68 1.02
N ARG A 100 12.60 -15.61 0.51
CA ARG A 100 12.06 -16.72 -0.32
C ARG A 100 11.00 -17.51 0.43
N GLY A 101 9.85 -17.70 -0.19
CA GLY A 101 8.74 -18.48 0.37
C GLY A 101 7.82 -17.71 1.32
N THR A 102 8.08 -16.44 1.59
CA THR A 102 7.30 -15.63 2.56
C THR A 102 6.47 -14.51 1.90
N ILE A 103 6.34 -14.53 0.59
CA ILE A 103 5.58 -13.55 -0.19
C ILE A 103 4.15 -13.43 0.34
N SER A 104 3.71 -12.21 0.67
CA SER A 104 2.34 -11.95 1.08
C SER A 104 1.40 -11.97 -0.13
N ARG A 105 0.60 -13.00 -0.23
CA ARG A 105 -0.45 -13.11 -1.28
C ARG A 105 -1.45 -11.95 -1.20
N TYR A 106 -1.77 -11.50 0.00
CA TYR A 106 -2.66 -10.36 0.20
C TYR A 106 -2.13 -9.10 -0.50
N ASN A 107 -0.84 -8.78 -0.34
CA ASN A 107 -0.25 -7.60 -0.97
C ASN A 107 -0.33 -7.68 -2.49
N ILE A 108 0.02 -8.83 -3.07
CA ILE A 108 -0.08 -9.04 -4.52
C ILE A 108 -1.53 -8.86 -4.99
N GLN A 109 -2.47 -9.52 -4.34
CA GLN A 109 -3.88 -9.49 -4.72
C GLN A 109 -4.49 -8.09 -4.61
N MET A 110 -4.10 -7.32 -3.57
CA MET A 110 -4.55 -5.94 -3.40
C MET A 110 -4.00 -5.00 -4.48
N MET A 111 -2.75 -5.20 -4.91
CA MET A 111 -2.07 -4.34 -5.89
C MET A 111 -2.45 -4.68 -7.33
N GLU A 112 -2.55 -5.96 -7.66
CA GLU A 112 -2.89 -6.40 -9.02
C GLU A 112 -4.38 -6.32 -9.35
N GLU A 113 -5.24 -6.20 -8.34
CA GLU A 113 -6.71 -6.10 -8.51
C GLU A 113 -7.32 -7.21 -9.39
N ARG A 114 -6.72 -8.43 -9.35
CA ARG A 114 -7.13 -9.59 -10.19
C ARG A 114 -8.14 -10.51 -9.52
N GLN A 115 -8.73 -10.09 -8.42
CA GLN A 115 -9.79 -10.84 -7.74
C GLN A 115 -10.77 -9.91 -7.04
N THR A 116 -11.96 -10.42 -6.74
CA THR A 116 -12.91 -9.74 -5.87
C THR A 116 -12.39 -9.72 -4.45
N ILE A 117 -12.43 -8.53 -3.84
CA ILE A 117 -12.02 -8.31 -2.46
C ILE A 117 -13.21 -7.75 -1.68
N LEU A 118 -13.72 -8.53 -0.74
CA LEU A 118 -14.74 -8.06 0.20
C LEU A 118 -14.05 -7.44 1.41
N SER A 119 -14.43 -6.22 1.75
CA SER A 119 -13.85 -5.49 2.87
C SER A 119 -14.93 -5.10 3.88
N ALA A 120 -14.55 -4.96 5.16
CA ALA A 120 -15.42 -4.54 6.25
C ALA A 120 -14.78 -3.37 7.02
N GLY A 121 -15.62 -2.58 7.69
CA GLY A 121 -15.20 -1.47 8.53
C GLY A 121 -15.29 -0.09 7.87
N PRO A 122 -15.23 0.98 8.67
CA PRO A 122 -15.23 2.37 8.18
C PRO A 122 -14.03 2.62 7.24
N GLY A 123 -14.27 3.36 6.17
CA GLY A 123 -13.26 3.71 5.17
C GLY A 123 -12.79 2.55 4.29
N SER A 124 -13.33 1.35 4.46
CA SER A 124 -12.99 0.19 3.63
C SER A 124 -13.55 0.30 2.21
N THR A 125 -12.94 -0.45 1.28
CA THR A 125 -13.37 -0.49 -0.12
C THR A 125 -13.52 -1.94 -0.59
N THR A 126 -14.74 -2.35 -0.87
CA THR A 126 -15.00 -3.62 -1.55
C THR A 126 -14.77 -3.45 -3.05
N LYS A 127 -14.05 -4.37 -3.66
CA LYS A 127 -13.74 -4.41 -5.09
C LYS A 127 -14.33 -5.66 -5.69
N PHE A 128 -15.24 -5.51 -6.65
CA PHE A 128 -15.83 -6.61 -7.42
C PHE A 128 -15.18 -6.68 -8.79
N LEU A 129 -14.54 -7.80 -9.08
CA LEU A 129 -14.01 -8.08 -10.41
C LEU A 129 -15.10 -8.72 -11.26
N SER A 130 -15.28 -8.25 -12.50
CA SER A 130 -16.19 -8.88 -13.47
C SER A 130 -15.74 -10.32 -13.80
N ARG A 131 -16.68 -11.15 -14.29
CA ARG A 131 -16.36 -12.55 -14.67
C ARG A 131 -15.28 -12.67 -15.74
N ASP A 132 -15.24 -11.72 -16.66
CA ASP A 132 -14.24 -11.64 -17.73
C ASP A 132 -12.87 -11.11 -17.26
N GLY A 133 -12.76 -10.67 -15.99
CA GLY A 133 -11.54 -10.14 -15.42
C GLY A 133 -11.12 -8.74 -15.90
N HIS A 134 -11.96 -8.06 -16.71
CA HIS A 134 -11.57 -6.80 -17.36
C HIS A 134 -12.12 -5.54 -16.68
N SER A 135 -13.13 -5.65 -15.85
CA SER A 135 -13.70 -4.49 -15.17
C SER A 135 -13.76 -4.66 -13.66
N LEU A 136 -13.59 -3.54 -12.95
CA LEU A 136 -13.59 -3.49 -11.50
C LEU A 136 -14.60 -2.46 -10.99
N LYS A 137 -15.61 -2.93 -10.24
CA LYS A 137 -16.56 -2.06 -9.55
C LYS A 137 -16.18 -1.91 -8.09
N LYS A 138 -16.16 -0.68 -7.57
CA LYS A 138 -15.75 -0.37 -6.19
C LYS A 138 -16.95 0.16 -5.39
N ILE A 139 -17.13 -0.33 -4.17
CA ILE A 139 -18.08 0.20 -3.18
C ILE A 139 -17.27 0.72 -2.01
N TYR A 140 -17.38 2.01 -1.76
CA TYR A 140 -16.69 2.71 -0.67
C TYR A 140 -17.58 2.78 0.56
N MET A 141 -17.01 2.49 1.72
CA MET A 141 -17.65 2.72 3.01
C MET A 141 -17.29 4.11 3.53
N PRO A 142 -18.21 4.82 4.20
CA PRO A 142 -17.89 6.06 4.89
C PRO A 142 -16.71 5.88 5.85
N LYS A 143 -15.87 6.90 5.98
CA LYS A 143 -14.73 6.88 6.90
C LYS A 143 -15.14 7.19 8.33
N ASP A 144 -16.12 8.07 8.47
CA ASP A 144 -16.69 8.43 9.75
C ASP A 144 -17.50 7.25 10.34
N PRO A 145 -17.31 6.89 11.61
CA PRO A 145 -17.97 5.72 12.22
C PRO A 145 -19.50 5.83 12.26
N GLU A 146 -20.05 7.01 12.54
CA GLU A 146 -21.51 7.21 12.61
C GLU A 146 -22.13 7.10 11.21
N ALA A 147 -21.54 7.78 10.24
CA ALA A 147 -21.96 7.69 8.85
C ALA A 147 -21.81 6.25 8.30
N TYR A 148 -20.82 5.50 8.76
CA TYR A 148 -20.66 4.08 8.42
C TYR A 148 -21.84 3.26 8.92
N VAL A 149 -22.22 3.41 10.20
CA VAL A 149 -23.36 2.68 10.80
C VAL A 149 -24.65 3.02 10.07
N GLN A 150 -24.91 4.30 9.80
CA GLN A 150 -26.11 4.75 9.08
C GLN A 150 -26.20 4.19 7.65
N ALA A 151 -25.06 4.11 6.95
CA ALA A 151 -25.01 3.62 5.58
C ALA A 151 -24.98 2.08 5.45
N LEU A 152 -24.76 1.36 6.56
CA LEU A 152 -24.40 -0.06 6.53
C LEU A 152 -25.41 -0.93 5.78
N SER A 153 -26.70 -0.81 6.11
CA SER A 153 -27.78 -1.62 5.49
C SER A 153 -27.85 -1.40 3.98
N GLU A 154 -27.72 -0.16 3.53
CA GLU A 154 -27.76 0.18 2.10
C GLU A 154 -26.51 -0.38 1.38
N ARG A 155 -25.33 -0.26 1.98
CA ARG A 155 -24.09 -0.78 1.42
C ARG A 155 -24.07 -2.32 1.34
N ILE A 156 -24.68 -2.99 2.30
CA ILE A 156 -24.87 -4.46 2.26
C ILE A 156 -25.79 -4.85 1.10
N ARG A 157 -26.91 -4.14 0.89
CA ARG A 157 -27.82 -4.39 -0.25
C ARG A 157 -27.07 -4.22 -1.58
N GLN A 158 -26.32 -3.13 -1.75
CA GLN A 158 -25.53 -2.86 -2.95
C GLN A 158 -24.51 -3.98 -3.22
N ARG A 159 -23.83 -4.45 -2.18
CA ARG A 159 -22.87 -5.56 -2.30
C ARG A 159 -23.55 -6.86 -2.73
N ARG A 160 -24.68 -7.21 -2.09
CA ARG A 160 -25.48 -8.41 -2.45
C ARG A 160 -25.96 -8.33 -3.90
N HIS A 161 -26.47 -7.18 -4.32
CA HIS A 161 -26.92 -6.98 -5.69
C HIS A 161 -25.78 -7.14 -6.70
N LEU A 162 -24.62 -6.51 -6.47
CA LEU A 162 -23.46 -6.67 -7.36
C LEU A 162 -22.92 -8.11 -7.35
N CYS A 163 -22.92 -8.77 -6.20
CA CYS A 163 -22.53 -10.17 -6.11
C CYS A 163 -23.44 -11.07 -6.95
N ALA A 164 -24.75 -10.88 -6.86
CA ALA A 164 -25.73 -11.62 -7.66
C ALA A 164 -25.58 -11.32 -9.16
N MET A 165 -25.39 -10.06 -9.55
CA MET A 165 -25.16 -9.69 -10.95
C MET A 165 -23.89 -10.30 -11.54
N ILE A 166 -22.83 -10.36 -10.76
CA ILE A 166 -21.52 -10.78 -11.26
C ILE A 166 -21.35 -12.30 -11.16
N TYR A 167 -21.85 -12.93 -10.09
CA TYR A 167 -21.61 -14.34 -9.77
C TYR A 167 -22.86 -15.19 -9.69
N GLY A 168 -24.07 -14.58 -9.64
CA GLY A 168 -25.33 -15.31 -9.75
C GLY A 168 -25.36 -15.99 -11.11
N GLY A 169 -25.31 -17.31 -11.14
CA GLY A 169 -25.54 -18.07 -12.35
C GLY A 169 -26.99 -17.90 -12.78
N ASP A 170 -27.27 -17.98 -14.08
CA ASP A 170 -28.57 -18.32 -14.56
C ASP A 170 -28.84 -19.75 -14.05
N ASP A 171 -29.60 -19.88 -12.95
CA ASP A 171 -30.27 -21.13 -12.60
C ASP A 171 -31.36 -21.36 -13.68
N THR A 172 -30.92 -21.94 -14.79
CA THR A 172 -31.82 -22.57 -15.79
C THR A 172 -31.65 -24.06 -15.73
#